data_ed05eb76818c3adbade2f5c000343400
#
_entry.id   ed05eb76818c3adbade2f5c000343400
#
_cell.length_a   1.000
_cell.length_b   1.000
_cell.length_c   1.000
_cell.angle_alpha   90.00
_cell.angle_beta   90.00
_cell.angle_gamma   90.00
#
_symmetry.space_group_name_H-M   'P 1'
#
loop_
_entity.id
_entity.type
_entity.pdbx_description
1 polymer ?
#
loop_
_entity_poly.entity_id
_entity_poly.type
_entity_poly.pdbx_seq_one_letter_code
_entity_poly.pdbx_strand_id
1 'polypeptide(L)'
;LGKLQLADFFESIGGTVELEVWLPEIKQRPDLVVTFDNVKIAVEFQCAPITAQRVSERTRGFESLGMDVVWVLGPTYQQKKLQQATWAKFARIRGGRLQVAFWHAKGNRVEWREWWRLDCRNRVNAHDVGDAHRQLLKLQQLVTQRSEVSRRWQKRLYRLGRSLVGMPWVCHRLKAMPGGARTAQWELSLAVLLALEDGPQTKTRLHEVLSKQVWFEFGATQQDDAIGLWLDRLLAEWGATNVIMQRDGMVWLKRVTEWYPDYQHKLAGLD
;
A
#
# COMPACT_ATOMS: atom_id res chain seq x y z
N LEU A 1 -23.57 11.12 19.77
CA LEU A 1 -22.51 11.75 20.59
C LEU A 1 -21.21 11.93 19.79
N GLY A 2 -20.66 10.91 19.13
CA GLY A 2 -19.38 10.99 18.42
C GLY A 2 -19.33 11.97 17.25
N LYS A 3 -20.42 12.10 16.48
CA LYS A 3 -20.50 13.09 15.38
C LYS A 3 -20.44 14.53 15.89
N LEU A 4 -21.11 14.84 16.99
CA LEU A 4 -21.09 16.17 17.60
C LEU A 4 -19.70 16.51 18.11
N GLN A 5 -19.02 15.57 18.81
CA GLN A 5 -17.64 15.78 19.26
C GLN A 5 -16.69 16.00 18.08
N LEU A 6 -16.92 15.30 16.96
CA LEU A 6 -16.12 15.48 15.75
C LEU A 6 -16.41 16.84 15.09
N ALA A 7 -17.66 17.33 15.14
CA ALA A 7 -18.02 18.67 14.70
C ALA A 7 -17.30 19.73 15.53
N ASP A 8 -17.42 19.66 16.87
CA ASP A 8 -16.73 20.57 17.81
C ASP A 8 -15.21 20.59 17.55
N PHE A 9 -14.61 19.43 17.23
CA PHE A 9 -13.20 19.36 16.89
C PHE A 9 -12.87 20.15 15.61
N PHE A 10 -13.63 19.94 14.53
CA PHE A 10 -13.37 20.66 13.27
C PHE A 10 -13.63 22.18 13.40
N GLU A 11 -14.64 22.59 14.16
CA GLU A 11 -14.87 23.99 14.47
C GLU A 11 -13.72 24.59 15.28
N SER A 12 -13.17 23.85 16.25
CA SER A 12 -12.04 24.31 17.08
C SER A 12 -10.76 24.59 16.31
N ILE A 13 -10.63 23.98 15.10
CA ILE A 13 -9.48 24.20 14.20
C ILE A 13 -9.80 25.13 13.02
N GLY A 14 -10.94 25.87 13.11
CA GLY A 14 -11.32 26.91 12.17
C GLY A 14 -12.18 26.46 10.99
N GLY A 15 -12.73 25.25 11.01
CA GLY A 15 -13.68 24.78 10.01
C GLY A 15 -15.11 25.27 10.29
N THR A 16 -15.88 25.55 9.25
CA THR A 16 -17.34 25.67 9.34
C THR A 16 -17.96 24.29 9.13
N VAL A 17 -18.81 23.83 10.05
CA VAL A 17 -19.36 22.48 10.05
C VAL A 17 -20.86 22.48 9.84
N GLU A 18 -21.32 21.65 8.91
CA GLU A 18 -22.73 21.35 8.69
C GLU A 18 -22.96 19.84 8.91
N LEU A 19 -23.98 19.49 9.69
CA LEU A 19 -24.30 18.10 10.04
C LEU A 19 -25.34 17.54 9.09
N GLU A 20 -25.11 16.31 8.62
CA GLU A 20 -26.07 15.47 7.90
C GLU A 20 -26.76 16.18 6.71
N VAL A 21 -26.03 17.00 5.96
CA VAL A 21 -26.52 17.72 4.79
C VAL A 21 -26.96 16.74 3.69
N TRP A 22 -28.19 16.88 3.22
CA TRP A 22 -28.64 16.09 2.08
C TRP A 22 -28.09 16.65 0.76
N LEU A 23 -27.45 15.81 -0.01
CA LEU A 23 -26.88 16.14 -1.33
C LEU A 23 -27.72 15.44 -2.43
N PRO A 24 -28.71 16.15 -3.01
CA PRO A 24 -29.69 15.56 -3.89
C PRO A 24 -29.08 15.03 -5.21
N GLU A 25 -28.01 15.64 -5.72
CA GLU A 25 -27.33 15.25 -6.97
C GLU A 25 -26.79 13.82 -6.94
N ILE A 26 -26.30 13.40 -5.77
CA ILE A 26 -25.72 12.06 -5.55
C ILE A 26 -26.59 11.21 -4.64
N LYS A 27 -27.70 11.71 -4.15
CA LYS A 27 -28.62 11.06 -3.20
C LYS A 27 -27.89 10.50 -1.97
N GLN A 28 -26.97 11.30 -1.44
CA GLN A 28 -26.17 10.93 -0.25
C GLN A 28 -26.26 12.01 0.81
N ARG A 29 -25.95 11.60 2.05
CA ARG A 29 -25.86 12.47 3.21
C ARG A 29 -24.54 12.12 3.93
N PRO A 30 -23.51 12.97 3.90
CA PRO A 30 -22.33 12.82 4.74
C PRO A 30 -22.69 13.05 6.20
N ASP A 31 -21.91 12.48 7.11
CA ASP A 31 -22.10 12.74 8.55
C ASP A 31 -21.79 14.21 8.89
N LEU A 32 -20.72 14.77 8.29
CA LEU A 32 -20.41 16.20 8.36
C LEU A 32 -19.95 16.69 6.98
N VAL A 33 -20.25 17.94 6.68
CA VAL A 33 -19.56 18.74 5.66
C VAL A 33 -18.76 19.79 6.41
N VAL A 34 -17.44 19.78 6.21
CA VAL A 34 -16.51 20.74 6.82
C VAL A 34 -15.93 21.61 5.74
N THR A 35 -16.01 22.93 5.94
CA THR A 35 -15.45 23.91 5.00
C THR A 35 -14.30 24.66 5.66
N PHE A 36 -13.12 24.61 5.03
CA PHE A 36 -11.98 25.46 5.35
C PHE A 36 -11.71 26.36 4.14
N ASP A 37 -11.82 27.66 4.30
CA ASP A 37 -11.74 28.62 3.19
C ASP A 37 -12.67 28.23 2.04
N ASN A 38 -12.09 27.73 0.93
CA ASN A 38 -12.84 27.29 -0.26
C ASN A 38 -12.84 25.76 -0.44
N VAL A 39 -12.28 24.99 0.51
CA VAL A 39 -12.19 23.52 0.41
C VAL A 39 -13.31 22.90 1.22
N LYS A 40 -14.17 22.13 0.55
CA LYS A 40 -15.21 21.33 1.21
C LYS A 40 -14.74 19.89 1.41
N ILE A 41 -14.96 19.37 2.59
CA ILE A 41 -14.59 18.02 3.00
C ILE A 41 -15.84 17.28 3.48
N ALA A 42 -16.19 16.18 2.83
CA ALA A 42 -17.18 15.25 3.36
C ALA A 42 -16.50 14.33 4.38
N VAL A 43 -16.99 14.37 5.63
CA VAL A 43 -16.46 13.56 6.72
C VAL A 43 -17.48 12.47 7.07
N GLU A 44 -17.04 11.22 7.02
CA GLU A 44 -17.80 10.03 7.38
C GLU A 44 -17.27 9.44 8.70
N PHE A 45 -18.11 9.40 9.73
CA PHE A 45 -17.76 8.83 11.02
C PHE A 45 -18.19 7.37 11.14
N GLN A 46 -17.24 6.45 10.90
CA GLN A 46 -17.57 5.04 10.78
C GLN A 46 -17.37 4.27 12.09
N CYS A 47 -18.48 3.76 12.64
CA CYS A 47 -18.48 2.91 13.84
C CYS A 47 -18.95 1.47 13.56
N ALA A 48 -19.81 1.27 12.55
CA ALA A 48 -20.41 -0.02 12.20
C ALA A 48 -19.64 -0.69 11.03
N PRO A 49 -19.78 -2.01 10.82
CA PRO A 49 -19.25 -2.67 9.63
C PRO A 49 -19.87 -2.11 8.34
N ILE A 50 -19.03 -1.95 7.30
CA ILE A 50 -19.43 -1.48 5.97
C ILE A 50 -18.56 -2.19 4.91
N THR A 51 -19.08 -2.42 3.71
CA THR A 51 -18.32 -3.03 2.60
C THR A 51 -17.37 -2.05 1.94
N ALA A 52 -16.30 -2.53 1.30
CA ALA A 52 -15.39 -1.68 0.53
C ALA A 52 -16.11 -1.02 -0.65
N GLN A 53 -16.99 -1.76 -1.33
CA GLN A 53 -17.82 -1.24 -2.40
C GLN A 53 -18.64 -0.04 -1.93
N ARG A 54 -19.31 -0.13 -0.78
CA ARG A 54 -20.12 0.99 -0.26
C ARG A 54 -19.28 2.20 0.13
N VAL A 55 -18.09 1.96 0.70
CA VAL A 55 -17.13 3.06 0.95
C VAL A 55 -16.72 3.73 -0.36
N SER A 56 -16.40 2.94 -1.39
CA SER A 56 -16.01 3.46 -2.71
C SER A 56 -17.15 4.24 -3.39
N GLU A 57 -18.37 3.72 -3.36
CA GLU A 57 -19.56 4.40 -3.91
C GLU A 57 -19.78 5.76 -3.25
N ARG A 58 -19.72 5.80 -1.92
CA ARG A 58 -19.91 7.06 -1.16
C ARG A 58 -18.78 8.03 -1.43
N THR A 59 -17.53 7.57 -1.40
CA THR A 59 -16.35 8.41 -1.69
C THR A 59 -16.45 9.04 -3.07
N ARG A 60 -16.70 8.23 -4.11
CA ARG A 60 -16.83 8.74 -5.49
C ARG A 60 -18.02 9.71 -5.64
N GLY A 61 -19.10 9.48 -4.94
CA GLY A 61 -20.23 10.42 -4.93
C GLY A 61 -19.80 11.79 -4.44
N PHE A 62 -19.15 11.88 -3.29
CA PHE A 62 -18.68 13.17 -2.76
C PHE A 62 -17.61 13.81 -3.63
N GLU A 63 -16.64 13.01 -4.13
CA GLU A 63 -15.60 13.50 -5.05
C GLU A 63 -16.17 14.07 -6.35
N SER A 64 -17.29 13.52 -6.85
CA SER A 64 -17.97 14.05 -8.07
C SER A 64 -18.55 15.44 -7.87
N LEU A 65 -18.77 15.87 -6.63
CA LEU A 65 -19.18 17.22 -6.25
C LEU A 65 -17.99 18.14 -5.90
N GLY A 66 -16.75 17.70 -6.17
CA GLY A 66 -15.53 18.45 -5.86
C GLY A 66 -15.18 18.48 -4.37
N MET A 67 -15.73 17.56 -3.56
CA MET A 67 -15.42 17.50 -2.14
C MET A 67 -14.25 16.53 -1.89
N ASP A 68 -13.33 16.89 -1.01
CA ASP A 68 -12.44 15.92 -0.39
C ASP A 68 -13.22 14.99 0.54
N VAL A 69 -12.70 13.76 0.75
CA VAL A 69 -13.40 12.78 1.59
C VAL A 69 -12.48 12.25 2.68
N VAL A 70 -12.98 12.26 3.92
CA VAL A 70 -12.27 11.73 5.08
C VAL A 70 -13.16 10.71 5.81
N TRP A 71 -12.69 9.46 5.88
CA TRP A 71 -13.30 8.42 6.70
C TRP A 71 -12.62 8.40 8.06
N VAL A 72 -13.35 8.77 9.11
CA VAL A 72 -12.86 8.77 10.49
C VAL A 72 -13.42 7.54 11.21
N LEU A 73 -12.54 6.65 11.62
CA LEU A 73 -12.91 5.42 12.33
C LEU A 73 -13.14 5.69 13.81
N GLY A 74 -14.31 5.29 14.28
CA GLY A 74 -14.70 5.44 15.67
C GLY A 74 -14.06 4.41 16.63
N PRO A 75 -14.39 4.47 17.94
CA PRO A 75 -13.75 3.66 18.99
C PRO A 75 -13.80 2.16 18.78
N THR A 76 -14.84 1.64 18.11
CA THR A 76 -14.98 0.20 17.80
C THR A 76 -13.84 -0.35 16.94
N TYR A 77 -13.21 0.50 16.15
CA TYR A 77 -12.06 0.14 15.32
C TYR A 77 -10.71 0.30 16.04
N GLN A 78 -10.66 1.02 17.15
CA GLN A 78 -9.43 1.23 17.93
C GLN A 78 -9.09 0.08 18.86
N GLN A 79 -10.09 -0.65 19.34
CA GLN A 79 -9.96 -1.69 20.35
C GLN A 79 -9.34 -2.99 19.81
N LYS A 80 -9.23 -3.16 18.51
CA LYS A 80 -8.74 -4.37 17.86
C LYS A 80 -7.59 -4.04 16.91
N LYS A 81 -6.66 -4.97 16.77
CA LYS A 81 -5.68 -4.92 15.69
C LYS A 81 -6.44 -4.98 14.36
N LEU A 82 -6.41 -3.88 13.60
CA LEU A 82 -7.09 -3.82 12.31
C LEU A 82 -6.55 -4.86 11.35
N GLN A 83 -7.47 -5.56 10.70
CA GLN A 83 -7.15 -6.46 9.60
C GLN A 83 -6.71 -5.65 8.37
N GLN A 84 -5.88 -6.24 7.52
CA GLN A 84 -5.37 -5.58 6.31
C GLN A 84 -6.52 -5.14 5.36
N ALA A 85 -7.58 -5.94 5.26
CA ALA A 85 -8.77 -5.59 4.49
C ALA A 85 -9.50 -4.34 5.03
N THR A 86 -9.47 -4.13 6.35
CA THR A 86 -10.04 -2.91 6.96
C THR A 86 -9.18 -1.69 6.66
N TRP A 87 -7.85 -1.83 6.69
CA TRP A 87 -6.94 -0.78 6.24
C TRP A 87 -7.22 -0.38 4.79
N ALA A 88 -7.27 -1.35 3.87
CA ALA A 88 -7.53 -1.09 2.45
C ALA A 88 -8.86 -0.35 2.23
N LYS A 89 -9.89 -0.73 2.99
CA LYS A 89 -11.22 -0.14 2.87
C LYS A 89 -11.23 1.37 3.13
N PHE A 90 -10.48 1.85 4.13
CA PHE A 90 -10.56 3.24 4.59
C PHE A 90 -9.31 4.07 4.33
N ALA A 91 -8.21 3.44 3.88
CA ALA A 91 -6.98 4.16 3.62
C ALA A 91 -7.14 5.19 2.50
N ARG A 92 -6.63 6.40 2.74
CA ARG A 92 -6.51 7.49 1.76
C ARG A 92 -5.04 7.82 1.53
N ILE A 93 -4.72 8.25 0.32
CA ILE A 93 -3.37 8.76 0.02
C ILE A 93 -3.31 10.22 0.46
N ARG A 94 -2.41 10.51 1.40
CA ARG A 94 -2.10 11.86 1.87
C ARG A 94 -0.58 12.03 1.98
N GLY A 95 -0.05 13.09 1.39
CA GLY A 95 1.40 13.35 1.40
C GLY A 95 2.23 12.16 0.89
N GLY A 96 1.74 11.43 -0.14
CA GLY A 96 2.43 10.26 -0.67
C GLY A 96 2.44 9.03 0.24
N ARG A 97 1.45 8.91 1.15
CA ARG A 97 1.33 7.80 2.11
C ARG A 97 -0.11 7.32 2.23
N LEU A 98 -0.30 6.01 2.39
CA LEU A 98 -1.60 5.45 2.75
C LEU A 98 -1.85 5.63 4.24
N GLN A 99 -2.92 6.35 4.59
CA GLN A 99 -3.27 6.70 5.96
C GLN A 99 -4.74 6.45 6.24
N VAL A 100 -5.06 6.14 7.49
CA VAL A 100 -6.43 6.00 8.01
C VAL A 100 -6.59 6.93 9.21
N ALA A 101 -7.70 7.65 9.28
CA ALA A 101 -8.04 8.54 10.38
C ALA A 101 -8.82 7.80 11.48
N PHE A 102 -8.49 8.07 12.73
CA PHE A 102 -9.13 7.53 13.92
C PHE A 102 -9.57 8.66 14.85
N TRP A 103 -10.77 8.52 15.41
CA TRP A 103 -11.27 9.46 16.42
C TRP A 103 -10.85 9.05 17.82
N HIS A 104 -10.10 9.88 18.52
CA HIS A 104 -9.75 9.73 19.92
C HIS A 104 -10.62 10.58 20.83
N ALA A 105 -11.73 10.03 21.33
CA ALA A 105 -12.69 10.75 22.16
C ALA A 105 -12.08 11.34 23.44
N LYS A 106 -11.17 10.62 24.12
CA LYS A 106 -10.52 11.12 25.34
C LYS A 106 -9.58 12.31 25.10
N GLY A 107 -9.02 12.43 23.90
CA GLY A 107 -8.09 13.50 23.53
C GLY A 107 -8.71 14.54 22.61
N ASN A 108 -9.99 14.41 22.29
CA ASN A 108 -10.74 15.28 21.35
C ASN A 108 -9.93 15.58 20.08
N ARG A 109 -9.43 14.54 19.39
CA ARG A 109 -8.57 14.70 18.22
C ARG A 109 -8.74 13.58 17.20
N VAL A 110 -8.45 13.92 15.94
CA VAL A 110 -8.27 12.95 14.84
C VAL A 110 -6.79 12.55 14.78
N GLU A 111 -6.52 11.26 14.87
CA GLU A 111 -5.19 10.67 14.69
C GLU A 111 -5.10 9.99 13.34
N TRP A 112 -4.07 10.34 12.57
CA TRP A 112 -3.74 9.69 11.32
C TRP A 112 -2.70 8.62 11.54
N ARG A 113 -2.99 7.38 11.10
CA ARG A 113 -2.07 6.26 11.17
C ARG A 113 -1.70 5.80 9.78
N GLU A 114 -0.40 5.65 9.53
CA GLU A 114 0.12 5.19 8.26
C GLU A 114 -0.02 3.67 8.12
N TRP A 115 -0.36 3.22 6.93
CA TRP A 115 -0.45 1.81 6.61
C TRP A 115 0.79 1.33 5.85
N TRP A 116 1.66 0.66 6.59
CA TRP A 116 2.87 0.03 6.08
C TRP A 116 2.80 -1.48 6.17
N ARG A 117 3.45 -2.15 5.24
CA ARG A 117 3.63 -3.59 5.25
C ARG A 117 5.11 -3.96 5.20
N LEU A 118 5.50 -4.87 6.10
CA LEU A 118 6.77 -5.58 6.07
C LEU A 118 6.48 -7.06 5.88
N ASP A 119 7.23 -7.72 4.99
CA ASP A 119 7.16 -9.17 4.86
C ASP A 119 7.86 -9.86 6.05
N CYS A 120 8.72 -9.14 6.78
CA CYS A 120 9.29 -9.53 8.07
C CYS A 120 8.58 -8.80 9.20
N ARG A 121 8.19 -9.53 10.26
CA ARG A 121 7.42 -8.99 11.38
C ARG A 121 8.21 -8.11 12.36
N ASN A 122 9.53 -8.01 12.22
CA ASN A 122 10.36 -7.24 13.13
C ASN A 122 10.72 -5.88 12.53
N ARG A 123 10.73 -4.86 13.39
CA ARG A 123 11.32 -3.55 13.06
C ARG A 123 12.81 -3.76 12.89
N VAL A 124 13.32 -3.49 11.69
CA VAL A 124 14.71 -3.75 11.38
C VAL A 124 15.32 -2.55 10.71
N ASN A 125 16.52 -2.21 11.17
CA ASN A 125 17.42 -1.32 10.47
C ASN A 125 17.86 -1.98 9.15
N ALA A 126 17.99 -1.18 8.10
CA ALA A 126 18.23 -1.63 6.72
C ALA A 126 19.57 -2.39 6.51
N HIS A 127 20.34 -2.59 7.56
CA HIS A 127 21.65 -3.24 7.57
C HIS A 127 21.70 -4.53 8.40
N ASP A 128 20.57 -5.07 8.83
CA ASP A 128 20.55 -6.28 9.65
C ASP A 128 20.61 -7.54 8.74
N VAL A 129 21.79 -8.08 8.61
CA VAL A 129 22.06 -9.37 7.92
C VAL A 129 21.13 -10.47 8.41
N GLY A 130 20.77 -10.47 9.70
CA GLY A 130 19.85 -11.43 10.29
C GLY A 130 18.47 -11.45 9.63
N ASP A 131 17.96 -10.32 9.12
CA ASP A 131 16.65 -10.29 8.46
C ASP A 131 16.70 -10.69 7.00
N ALA A 132 17.77 -10.36 6.28
CA ALA A 132 18.01 -10.86 4.95
C ALA A 132 18.09 -12.40 4.97
N HIS A 133 18.84 -12.96 5.90
CA HIS A 133 18.94 -14.40 6.11
C HIS A 133 17.57 -15.02 6.45
N ARG A 134 16.80 -14.40 7.35
CA ARG A 134 15.44 -14.88 7.69
C ARG A 134 14.50 -14.86 6.49
N GLN A 135 14.57 -13.85 5.61
CA GLN A 135 13.78 -13.81 4.39
C GLN A 135 14.19 -14.94 3.42
N LEU A 136 15.49 -15.15 3.28
CA LEU A 136 16.01 -16.24 2.44
C LEU A 136 15.58 -17.61 2.95
N LEU A 137 15.64 -17.84 4.28
CA LEU A 137 15.14 -19.09 4.91
C LEU A 137 13.65 -19.30 4.65
N LYS A 138 12.83 -18.27 4.79
CA LYS A 138 11.38 -18.34 4.48
C LYS A 138 11.15 -18.70 3.03
N LEU A 139 11.90 -18.10 2.11
CA LEU A 139 11.79 -18.42 0.69
C LEU A 139 12.19 -19.87 0.41
N GLN A 140 13.27 -20.34 1.03
CA GLN A 140 13.70 -21.74 0.96
C GLN A 140 12.62 -22.69 1.49
N GLN A 141 11.98 -22.37 2.61
CA GLN A 141 10.87 -23.14 3.15
C GLN A 141 9.68 -23.20 2.20
N LEU A 142 9.28 -22.07 1.57
CA LEU A 142 8.20 -22.04 0.58
C LEU A 142 8.50 -22.96 -0.61
N VAL A 143 9.76 -23.02 -1.04
CA VAL A 143 10.23 -23.90 -2.13
C VAL A 143 10.20 -25.36 -1.70
N THR A 144 10.75 -25.67 -0.51
CA THR A 144 10.80 -27.05 0.03
C THR A 144 9.39 -27.61 0.28
N GLN A 145 8.48 -26.78 0.80
CA GLN A 145 7.09 -27.15 1.04
C GLN A 145 6.24 -27.20 -0.23
N ARG A 146 6.82 -26.88 -1.38
CA ARG A 146 6.13 -26.85 -2.68
C ARG A 146 4.84 -26.04 -2.65
N SER A 147 4.87 -24.89 -1.97
CA SER A 147 3.71 -23.98 -1.90
C SER A 147 3.22 -23.62 -3.32
N GLU A 148 1.95 -23.31 -3.48
CA GLU A 148 1.38 -22.92 -4.78
C GLU A 148 2.14 -21.73 -5.40
N VAL A 149 2.45 -20.74 -4.57
CA VAL A 149 3.24 -19.57 -4.96
C VAL A 149 4.62 -19.97 -5.48
N SER A 150 5.34 -20.84 -4.73
CA SER A 150 6.68 -21.27 -5.16
C SER A 150 6.63 -22.07 -6.44
N ARG A 151 5.66 -22.99 -6.62
CA ARG A 151 5.49 -23.76 -7.85
C ARG A 151 5.24 -22.88 -9.07
N ARG A 152 4.38 -21.86 -8.92
CA ARG A 152 4.09 -20.88 -9.99
C ARG A 152 5.35 -20.15 -10.44
N TRP A 153 6.11 -19.62 -9.49
CA TRP A 153 7.34 -18.90 -9.78
C TRP A 153 8.47 -19.81 -10.30
N GLN A 154 8.65 -20.98 -9.71
CA GLN A 154 9.64 -21.95 -10.18
C GLN A 154 9.40 -22.36 -11.63
N LYS A 155 8.13 -22.64 -12.02
CA LYS A 155 7.78 -22.96 -13.40
C LYS A 155 8.15 -21.83 -14.37
N ARG A 156 7.95 -20.58 -13.98
CA ARG A 156 8.31 -19.40 -14.79
C ARG A 156 9.83 -19.24 -14.89
N LEU A 157 10.52 -19.29 -13.76
CA LEU A 157 11.96 -19.04 -13.67
C LEU A 157 12.79 -20.18 -14.27
N TYR A 158 12.33 -21.43 -14.17
CA TYR A 158 12.98 -22.58 -14.78
C TYR A 158 13.18 -22.42 -16.30
N ARG A 159 12.19 -21.83 -16.99
CA ARG A 159 12.29 -21.52 -18.43
C ARG A 159 13.40 -20.51 -18.75
N LEU A 160 13.83 -19.75 -17.78
CA LEU A 160 14.91 -18.76 -17.86
C LEU A 160 16.24 -19.30 -17.31
N GLY A 161 16.30 -20.58 -16.96
CA GLY A 161 17.48 -21.17 -16.31
C GLY A 161 17.78 -20.67 -14.92
N ARG A 162 16.75 -20.21 -14.19
CA ARG A 162 16.89 -19.53 -12.89
C ARG A 162 16.13 -20.27 -11.78
N SER A 163 16.59 -20.11 -10.55
CA SER A 163 15.90 -20.63 -9.36
C SER A 163 15.21 -19.50 -8.58
N LEU A 164 14.08 -19.81 -7.92
CA LEU A 164 13.39 -18.83 -7.09
C LEU A 164 14.22 -18.40 -5.88
N VAL A 165 14.92 -19.33 -5.26
CA VAL A 165 15.80 -19.05 -4.12
C VAL A 165 16.96 -18.14 -4.54
N GLY A 166 17.44 -18.30 -5.77
CA GLY A 166 18.51 -17.51 -6.35
C GLY A 166 18.11 -16.11 -6.82
N MET A 167 16.86 -15.67 -6.67
CA MET A 167 16.45 -14.34 -7.12
C MET A 167 17.33 -13.23 -6.52
N PRO A 168 17.60 -12.13 -7.24
CA PRO A 168 18.45 -11.03 -6.78
C PRO A 168 18.02 -10.44 -5.43
N TRP A 169 18.99 -10.01 -4.62
CA TRP A 169 18.74 -9.39 -3.32
C TRP A 169 17.84 -8.15 -3.39
N VAL A 170 17.86 -7.42 -4.50
CA VAL A 170 16.99 -6.26 -4.72
C VAL A 170 15.50 -6.59 -4.69
N CYS A 171 15.11 -7.85 -4.88
CA CYS A 171 13.73 -8.30 -4.75
C CYS A 171 13.30 -8.48 -3.30
N HIS A 172 14.22 -8.70 -2.37
CA HIS A 172 13.89 -8.81 -0.95
C HIS A 172 13.58 -7.44 -0.37
N ARG A 173 12.42 -7.31 0.30
CA ARG A 173 11.99 -6.06 0.89
C ARG A 173 12.35 -6.02 2.38
N LEU A 174 13.47 -5.40 2.69
CA LEU A 174 13.92 -5.19 4.08
C LEU A 174 13.32 -3.92 4.68
N LYS A 175 12.85 -3.01 3.86
CA LYS A 175 12.15 -1.77 4.26
C LYS A 175 10.64 -1.92 4.13
N ALA A 176 9.92 -1.17 4.95
CA ALA A 176 8.47 -1.10 4.85
C ALA A 176 8.03 -0.49 3.52
N MET A 177 7.06 -1.14 2.89
CA MET A 177 6.40 -0.68 1.66
C MET A 177 4.97 -0.22 1.99
N PRO A 178 4.35 0.63 1.17
CA PRO A 178 2.94 0.94 1.31
C PRO A 178 2.10 -0.35 1.38
N GLY A 179 1.07 -0.33 2.20
CA GLY A 179 0.11 -1.44 2.30
C GLY A 179 -0.66 -1.66 1.00
N GLY A 180 -1.61 -2.59 1.02
CA GLY A 180 -2.57 -2.79 -0.07
C GLY A 180 -2.39 -4.06 -0.87
N ALA A 181 -1.18 -4.56 -1.06
CA ALA A 181 -0.95 -5.83 -1.75
C ALA A 181 -1.28 -7.03 -0.83
N ARG A 182 -1.99 -8.03 -1.36
CA ARG A 182 -2.11 -9.37 -0.75
C ARG A 182 -0.92 -10.24 -1.15
N THR A 183 -0.45 -10.07 -2.39
CA THR A 183 0.78 -10.66 -2.88
C THR A 183 1.97 -10.23 -2.00
N ALA A 184 2.93 -11.13 -1.78
CA ALA A 184 4.13 -10.83 -1.01
C ALA A 184 4.99 -9.75 -1.69
N GLN A 185 5.68 -8.93 -0.90
CA GLN A 185 6.44 -7.78 -1.42
C GLN A 185 7.56 -8.22 -2.39
N TRP A 186 8.23 -9.35 -2.09
CA TRP A 186 9.27 -9.91 -2.96
C TRP A 186 8.71 -10.36 -4.33
N GLU A 187 7.48 -10.86 -4.37
CA GLU A 187 6.83 -11.26 -5.63
C GLU A 187 6.57 -10.06 -6.53
N LEU A 188 6.09 -8.96 -5.94
CA LEU A 188 5.87 -7.70 -6.66
C LEU A 188 7.19 -7.16 -7.21
N SER A 189 8.22 -7.11 -6.38
CA SER A 189 9.57 -6.68 -6.80
C SER A 189 10.14 -7.56 -7.90
N LEU A 190 9.99 -8.88 -7.77
CA LEU A 190 10.44 -9.84 -8.80
C LEU A 190 9.68 -9.67 -10.13
N ALA A 191 8.38 -9.40 -10.06
CA ALA A 191 7.58 -9.14 -11.27
C ALA A 191 8.06 -7.90 -12.02
N VAL A 192 8.37 -6.82 -11.30
CA VAL A 192 8.93 -5.58 -11.88
C VAL A 192 10.34 -5.82 -12.43
N LEU A 193 11.19 -6.54 -11.68
CA LEU A 193 12.56 -6.85 -12.11
C LEU A 193 12.56 -7.62 -13.43
N LEU A 194 11.79 -8.69 -13.54
CA LEU A 194 11.70 -9.47 -14.76
C LEU A 194 11.20 -8.67 -15.96
N ALA A 195 10.27 -7.75 -15.75
CA ALA A 195 9.82 -6.86 -16.82
C ALA A 195 10.94 -5.91 -17.30
N LEU A 196 11.79 -5.43 -16.38
CA LEU A 196 12.94 -4.58 -16.71
C LEU A 196 14.10 -5.36 -17.31
N GLU A 197 14.25 -6.65 -17.04
CA GLU A 197 15.24 -7.52 -17.70
C GLU A 197 14.88 -7.82 -19.16
N ASP A 198 13.58 -7.75 -19.51
CA ASP A 198 13.11 -7.85 -20.91
C ASP A 198 13.42 -6.56 -21.72
N GLY A 199 13.91 -5.50 -21.08
CA GLY A 199 14.29 -4.21 -21.68
C GLY A 199 13.69 -3.00 -20.97
N PRO A 200 13.97 -1.78 -21.47
CA PRO A 200 13.40 -0.55 -20.94
C PRO A 200 11.86 -0.56 -20.95
N GLN A 201 11.24 -0.12 -19.85
CA GLN A 201 9.78 -0.09 -19.70
C GLN A 201 9.28 1.31 -19.37
N THR A 202 8.05 1.64 -19.77
CA THR A 202 7.36 2.81 -19.23
C THR A 202 6.84 2.53 -17.81
N LYS A 203 6.67 3.58 -17.02
CA LYS A 203 6.02 3.45 -15.70
C LYS A 203 4.61 2.86 -15.81
N THR A 204 3.86 3.22 -16.85
CA THR A 204 2.53 2.64 -17.14
C THR A 204 2.62 1.13 -17.35
N ARG A 205 3.62 0.64 -18.10
CA ARG A 205 3.79 -0.79 -18.32
C ARG A 205 4.14 -1.53 -17.02
N LEU A 206 4.98 -0.96 -16.17
CA LEU A 206 5.30 -1.54 -14.86
C LEU A 206 4.06 -1.54 -13.93
N HIS A 207 3.22 -0.51 -13.99
CA HIS A 207 1.94 -0.47 -13.28
C HIS A 207 1.01 -1.61 -13.76
N GLU A 208 0.89 -1.86 -15.06
CA GLU A 208 0.13 -2.98 -15.60
C GLU A 208 0.65 -4.35 -15.13
N VAL A 209 1.96 -4.51 -14.95
CA VAL A 209 2.56 -5.73 -14.40
C VAL A 209 2.10 -5.95 -12.96
N LEU A 210 2.02 -4.88 -12.17
CA LEU A 210 1.59 -4.92 -10.79
C LEU A 210 0.08 -5.07 -10.64
N SER A 211 -0.73 -4.50 -11.54
CA SER A 211 -2.21 -4.61 -11.49
C SER A 211 -2.70 -6.05 -11.68
N LYS A 212 -1.88 -6.90 -12.31
CA LYS A 212 -2.14 -8.35 -12.45
C LYS A 212 -1.88 -9.15 -11.18
N GLN A 213 -1.30 -8.54 -10.16
CA GLN A 213 -1.07 -9.18 -8.86
C GLN A 213 -2.31 -9.05 -7.96
N VAL A 214 -2.32 -9.77 -6.84
CA VAL A 214 -3.47 -9.77 -5.94
C VAL A 214 -3.35 -8.63 -4.94
N TRP A 215 -4.34 -7.74 -4.95
CA TRP A 215 -4.46 -6.61 -4.04
C TRP A 215 -5.68 -6.78 -3.12
N PHE A 216 -5.71 -6.09 -2.01
CA PHE A 216 -6.92 -5.95 -1.22
C PHE A 216 -7.92 -5.08 -1.98
N GLU A 217 -9.19 -5.29 -1.74
CA GLU A 217 -10.25 -4.43 -2.26
C GLU A 217 -10.19 -3.09 -1.52
N PHE A 218 -9.92 -2.04 -2.27
CA PHE A 218 -9.88 -0.67 -1.76
C PHE A 218 -11.30 -0.06 -1.74
N GLY A 219 -11.55 0.81 -0.77
CA GLY A 219 -12.80 1.55 -0.66
C GLY A 219 -12.60 3.05 -0.90
N ALA A 220 -11.89 3.72 -0.01
CA ALA A 220 -11.73 5.17 -0.03
C ALA A 220 -10.64 5.68 -1.01
N THR A 221 -9.77 4.81 -1.49
CA THR A 221 -8.73 5.11 -2.50
C THR A 221 -8.97 4.24 -3.73
N GLN A 222 -8.66 4.73 -4.91
CA GLN A 222 -8.67 3.87 -6.11
C GLN A 222 -7.50 2.87 -6.03
N GLN A 223 -7.73 1.64 -6.47
CA GLN A 223 -6.69 0.61 -6.44
C GLN A 223 -5.47 1.01 -7.28
N ASP A 224 -5.69 1.63 -8.42
CA ASP A 224 -4.62 2.05 -9.33
C ASP A 224 -3.70 3.10 -8.70
N ASP A 225 -4.26 4.02 -7.89
CA ASP A 225 -3.46 5.00 -7.14
C ASP A 225 -2.59 4.33 -6.08
N ALA A 226 -3.13 3.31 -5.40
CA ALA A 226 -2.37 2.55 -4.41
C ALA A 226 -1.24 1.72 -5.06
N ILE A 227 -1.48 1.14 -6.25
CA ILE A 227 -0.47 0.45 -7.06
C ILE A 227 0.61 1.45 -7.50
N GLY A 228 0.20 2.62 -7.99
CA GLY A 228 1.10 3.69 -8.38
C GLY A 228 2.01 4.13 -7.24
N LEU A 229 1.44 4.35 -6.06
CA LEU A 229 2.20 4.70 -4.85
C LEU A 229 3.23 3.63 -4.47
N TRP A 230 2.85 2.35 -4.55
CA TRP A 230 3.75 1.23 -4.27
C TRP A 230 4.90 1.18 -5.29
N LEU A 231 4.59 1.34 -6.58
CA LEU A 231 5.57 1.36 -7.66
C LEU A 231 6.54 2.52 -7.49
N ASP A 232 6.04 3.72 -7.21
CA ASP A 232 6.88 4.91 -7.00
C ASP A 232 7.87 4.71 -5.86
N ARG A 233 7.42 4.10 -4.77
CA ARG A 233 8.29 3.78 -3.65
C ARG A 233 9.39 2.79 -4.02
N LEU A 234 9.05 1.74 -4.81
CA LEU A 234 10.02 0.79 -5.31
C LEU A 234 11.06 1.45 -6.22
N LEU A 235 10.59 2.22 -7.21
CA LEU A 235 11.46 2.88 -8.18
C LEU A 235 12.37 3.92 -7.52
N ALA A 236 11.87 4.68 -6.54
CA ALA A 236 12.67 5.61 -5.76
C ALA A 236 13.79 4.88 -4.98
N GLU A 237 13.48 3.74 -4.36
CA GLU A 237 14.48 2.94 -3.65
C GLU A 237 15.53 2.35 -4.60
N TRP A 238 15.09 1.77 -5.72
CA TRP A 238 16.00 1.19 -6.71
C TRP A 238 16.85 2.25 -7.43
N GLY A 239 16.31 3.45 -7.64
CA GLY A 239 17.06 4.60 -8.13
C GLY A 239 18.16 5.03 -7.14
N ALA A 240 17.81 5.19 -5.86
CA ALA A 240 18.74 5.58 -4.80
C ALA A 240 19.87 4.55 -4.59
N THR A 241 19.62 3.26 -4.88
CA THR A 241 20.62 2.18 -4.79
C THR A 241 21.30 1.86 -6.13
N ASN A 242 21.12 2.71 -7.14
CA ASN A 242 21.71 2.54 -8.48
C ASN A 242 21.35 1.21 -9.19
N VAL A 243 20.20 0.63 -8.88
CA VAL A 243 19.69 -0.55 -9.58
C VAL A 243 19.10 -0.17 -10.93
N ILE A 244 18.36 0.95 -10.96
CA ILE A 244 17.70 1.46 -12.16
C ILE A 244 18.13 2.88 -12.50
N MET A 245 17.85 3.28 -13.75
CA MET A 245 17.80 4.66 -14.20
C MET A 245 16.42 5.00 -14.71
N GLN A 246 16.04 6.28 -14.58
CA GLN A 246 14.78 6.82 -15.08
C GLN A 246 15.08 8.10 -15.87
N ARG A 247 14.57 8.16 -17.09
CA ARG A 247 14.65 9.34 -17.94
C ARG A 247 13.52 9.32 -18.96
N ASP A 248 12.93 10.48 -19.23
CA ASP A 248 11.90 10.66 -20.26
C ASP A 248 10.74 9.67 -20.17
N GLY A 249 10.29 9.36 -18.95
CA GLY A 249 9.21 8.42 -18.67
C GLY A 249 9.56 6.95 -18.81
N MET A 250 10.82 6.63 -19.17
CA MET A 250 11.34 5.28 -19.28
C MET A 250 12.14 4.88 -18.04
N VAL A 251 12.07 3.60 -17.70
CA VAL A 251 12.79 2.97 -16.58
C VAL A 251 13.57 1.79 -17.16
N TRP A 252 14.84 1.65 -16.80
CA TRP A 252 15.67 0.51 -17.20
C TRP A 252 16.68 0.15 -16.12
N LEU A 253 17.18 -1.09 -16.16
CA LEU A 253 18.24 -1.55 -15.27
C LEU A 253 19.55 -0.85 -15.63
N LYS A 254 20.21 -0.27 -14.64
CA LYS A 254 21.54 0.35 -14.79
C LYS A 254 22.66 -0.70 -14.91
N ARG A 255 22.44 -1.87 -14.32
CA ARG A 255 23.37 -3.00 -14.32
C ARG A 255 22.61 -4.31 -14.34
N VAL A 256 23.26 -5.37 -14.83
CA VAL A 256 22.73 -6.72 -14.74
C VAL A 256 22.56 -7.10 -13.26
N THR A 257 21.40 -7.63 -12.92
CA THR A 257 21.13 -8.10 -11.57
C THR A 257 21.73 -9.49 -11.37
N GLU A 258 22.35 -9.70 -10.23
CA GLU A 258 22.97 -10.96 -9.89
C GLU A 258 21.92 -12.00 -9.48
N TRP A 259 21.87 -13.11 -10.25
CA TRP A 259 21.09 -14.29 -9.93
C TRP A 259 22.00 -15.36 -9.37
N TYR A 260 21.64 -15.93 -8.24
CA TYR A 260 22.43 -16.97 -7.58
C TYR A 260 21.98 -18.37 -8.03
N PRO A 261 22.90 -19.33 -8.20
CA PRO A 261 22.53 -20.69 -8.59
C PRO A 261 21.60 -21.36 -7.56
N ASP A 262 21.90 -21.17 -6.28
CA ASP A 262 21.21 -21.81 -5.15
C ASP A 262 21.26 -20.99 -3.86
N TYR A 263 20.75 -21.60 -2.79
CA TYR A 263 20.72 -21.03 -1.45
C TYR A 263 22.10 -20.73 -0.89
N GLN A 264 23.06 -21.65 -1.05
CA GLN A 264 24.40 -21.53 -0.44
C GLN A 264 25.20 -20.39 -1.09
N HIS A 265 25.20 -20.32 -2.41
CA HIS A 265 25.85 -19.23 -3.14
C HIS A 265 25.25 -17.86 -2.78
N LYS A 266 23.92 -17.81 -2.62
CA LYS A 266 23.26 -16.58 -2.25
C LYS A 266 23.55 -16.17 -0.81
N LEU A 267 23.64 -17.12 0.10
CA LEU A 267 23.97 -16.87 1.51
C LEU A 267 25.41 -16.34 1.62
N ALA A 268 26.36 -16.92 0.91
CA ALA A 268 27.75 -16.47 0.87
C ALA A 268 27.92 -15.02 0.34
N GLY A 269 26.97 -14.53 -0.45
CA GLY A 269 26.97 -13.13 -0.92
C GLY A 269 26.42 -12.12 0.10
N LEU A 270 26.15 -12.52 1.35
CA LEU A 270 25.78 -11.64 2.46
C LEU A 270 26.99 -11.22 3.31
N ASP A 271 28.09 -11.97 3.24
CA ASP A 271 29.35 -11.70 3.94
C ASP A 271 30.20 -10.69 3.14
#